data_9e0e7ad68a39e5bd9915219d0dd37149
#
_entry.id   9e0e7ad68a39e5bd9915219d0dd37149
#
_cell.length_a   1.000
_cell.length_b   1.000
_cell.length_c   1.000
_cell.angle_alpha   90.00
_cell.angle_beta   90.00
_cell.angle_gamma   90.00
#
_symmetry.space_group_name_H-M   'P 1'
#
loop_
_entity.id
_entity.type
_entity.pdbx_description
1 polymer ?
#
loop_
_entity_poly.entity_id
_entity_poly.type
_entity_poly.pdbx_seq_one_letter_code
_entity_poly.pdbx_strand_id
1 'polypeptide(L)'
;MALDKFIKKFINGDASAFDEIYNRTRKSVYYVALSILRDKALAEDVMQITYMRVLKNIQSYTLGTNASAWIIKIAKNEAINMKKVRMREQSVDEYENLALFGVNEPDTYGELTDLAKRLLDDDEFSILMLVTACGYKRKEIGKMFDMPIPTVTWKYQNALLKLRNALEKEGY
;
A
#
# COMPACT_ATOMS: atom_id res chain seq x y z
N MET A 1 -14.63 8.87 7.91
CA MET A 1 -16.13 8.96 7.89
C MET A 1 -16.77 8.13 6.77
N ALA A 2 -16.28 8.13 5.51
CA ALA A 2 -16.95 7.34 4.47
C ALA A 2 -16.90 5.81 4.68
N LEU A 3 -15.79 5.26 5.18
CA LEU A 3 -15.63 3.82 5.45
C LEU A 3 -16.34 3.38 6.72
N ASP A 4 -16.43 4.21 7.75
CA ASP A 4 -17.07 3.86 9.03
C ASP A 4 -18.52 3.39 8.86
N LYS A 5 -19.27 3.99 7.90
CA LYS A 5 -20.65 3.57 7.66
C LYS A 5 -20.73 2.13 7.13
N PHE A 6 -19.77 1.71 6.30
CA PHE A 6 -19.74 0.34 5.78
C PHE A 6 -19.27 -0.65 6.83
N ILE A 7 -18.29 -0.27 7.65
CA ILE A 7 -17.87 -1.09 8.80
C ILE A 7 -19.04 -1.30 9.76
N LYS A 8 -19.79 -0.22 10.08
CA LYS A 8 -20.99 -0.32 10.93
C LYS A 8 -22.05 -1.23 10.33
N LYS A 9 -22.32 -1.13 9.03
CA LYS A 9 -23.26 -2.02 8.33
C LYS A 9 -22.81 -3.48 8.40
N PHE A 10 -21.52 -3.74 8.13
CA PHE A 10 -20.96 -5.07 8.19
C PHE A 10 -21.07 -5.66 9.60
N ILE A 11 -20.73 -4.91 10.65
CA ILE A 11 -20.86 -5.34 12.05
C ILE A 11 -22.32 -5.67 12.40
N ASN A 12 -23.29 -4.95 11.79
CA ASN A 12 -24.71 -5.18 11.99
C ASN A 12 -25.30 -6.29 11.09
N GLY A 13 -24.45 -7.09 10.40
CA GLY A 13 -24.86 -8.27 9.65
C GLY A 13 -25.00 -8.08 8.12
N ASP A 14 -24.78 -6.88 7.59
CA ASP A 14 -24.78 -6.65 6.14
C ASP A 14 -23.41 -7.09 5.53
N ALA A 15 -23.33 -8.37 5.13
CA ALA A 15 -22.11 -8.92 4.56
C ALA A 15 -21.66 -8.18 3.28
N SER A 16 -22.61 -7.66 2.47
CA SER A 16 -22.30 -6.92 1.24
C SER A 16 -21.54 -5.61 1.48
N ALA A 17 -21.63 -5.06 2.68
CA ALA A 17 -20.90 -3.86 3.05
C ALA A 17 -19.36 -4.06 3.04
N PHE A 18 -18.88 -5.32 3.11
CA PHE A 18 -17.46 -5.63 3.03
C PHE A 18 -16.90 -5.39 1.63
N ASP A 19 -17.66 -5.64 0.58
CA ASP A 19 -17.25 -5.37 -0.79
C ASP A 19 -16.93 -3.88 -1.00
N GLU A 20 -17.71 -3.00 -0.37
CA GLU A 20 -17.46 -1.56 -0.40
C GLU A 20 -16.18 -1.18 0.36
N ILE A 21 -15.91 -1.84 1.50
CA ILE A 21 -14.65 -1.64 2.26
C ILE A 21 -13.47 -2.08 1.38
N TYR A 22 -13.55 -3.27 0.81
CA TYR A 22 -12.53 -3.83 -0.08
C TYR A 22 -12.28 -2.91 -1.29
N ASN A 23 -13.32 -2.59 -2.07
CA ASN A 23 -13.19 -1.81 -3.30
C ASN A 23 -12.60 -0.42 -3.07
N ARG A 24 -12.91 0.20 -1.93
CA ARG A 24 -12.41 1.54 -1.58
C ARG A 24 -10.98 1.55 -1.05
N THR A 25 -10.46 0.43 -0.59
CA THR A 25 -9.15 0.37 0.07
C THR A 25 -8.13 -0.52 -0.63
N ARG A 26 -8.55 -1.43 -1.55
CA ARG A 26 -7.66 -2.42 -2.21
C ARG A 26 -6.44 -1.78 -2.88
N LYS A 27 -6.64 -0.70 -3.63
CA LYS A 27 -5.52 0.00 -4.30
C LYS A 27 -4.50 0.53 -3.30
N SER A 28 -4.95 1.16 -2.22
CA SER A 28 -4.05 1.72 -1.21
C SER A 28 -3.33 0.62 -0.42
N VAL A 29 -4.00 -0.48 -0.09
CA VAL A 29 -3.40 -1.66 0.55
C VAL A 29 -2.32 -2.25 -0.37
N TYR A 30 -2.64 -2.47 -1.65
CA TYR A 30 -1.71 -2.99 -2.64
C TYR A 30 -0.45 -2.13 -2.79
N TYR A 31 -0.60 -0.82 -3.01
CA TYR A 31 0.56 0.06 -3.21
C TYR A 31 1.42 0.20 -1.96
N VAL A 32 0.84 0.17 -0.76
CA VAL A 32 1.64 0.15 0.49
C VAL A 32 2.39 -1.16 0.64
N ALA A 33 1.80 -2.30 0.31
CA ALA A 33 2.50 -3.59 0.31
C ALA A 33 3.61 -3.61 -0.76
N LEU A 34 3.31 -3.15 -1.98
CA LEU A 34 4.26 -3.09 -3.09
C LEU A 34 5.46 -2.17 -2.78
N SER A 35 5.26 -1.06 -2.07
CA SER A 35 6.36 -0.16 -1.69
C SER A 35 7.41 -0.85 -0.83
N ILE A 36 6.97 -1.74 0.07
CA ILE A 36 7.81 -2.42 1.05
C ILE A 36 8.46 -3.67 0.46
N LEU A 37 7.67 -4.44 -0.31
CA LEU A 37 8.08 -5.76 -0.83
C LEU A 37 8.76 -5.69 -2.19
N ARG A 38 8.45 -4.65 -3.00
CA ARG A 38 8.94 -4.44 -4.37
C ARG A 38 8.56 -5.56 -5.36
N ASP A 39 7.69 -6.47 -4.94
CA ASP A 39 7.25 -7.67 -5.65
C ASP A 39 5.72 -7.65 -5.74
N LYS A 40 5.17 -7.80 -6.95
CA LYS A 40 3.72 -7.73 -7.21
C LYS A 40 2.98 -8.90 -6.58
N ALA A 41 3.49 -10.12 -6.72
CA ALA A 41 2.87 -11.32 -6.18
C ALA A 41 2.79 -11.28 -4.66
N LEU A 42 3.90 -10.91 -4.00
CA LEU A 42 3.92 -10.75 -2.55
C LEU A 42 3.01 -9.61 -2.06
N ALA A 43 2.87 -8.54 -2.85
CA ALA A 43 1.95 -7.46 -2.51
C ALA A 43 0.48 -7.92 -2.57
N GLU A 44 0.13 -8.80 -3.51
CA GLU A 44 -1.18 -9.45 -3.60
C GLU A 44 -1.43 -10.39 -2.43
N ASP A 45 -0.43 -11.20 -2.04
CA ASP A 45 -0.51 -12.08 -0.87
C ASP A 45 -0.75 -11.27 0.42
N VAL A 46 0.00 -10.18 0.60
CA VAL A 46 -0.20 -9.28 1.74
C VAL A 46 -1.59 -8.64 1.71
N MET A 47 -2.10 -8.28 0.53
CA MET A 47 -3.46 -7.77 0.41
C MET A 47 -4.49 -8.79 0.88
N GLN A 48 -4.39 -10.06 0.49
CA GLN A 48 -5.27 -11.12 0.95
C GLN A 48 -5.20 -11.30 2.47
N ILE A 49 -3.99 -11.42 3.03
CA ILE A 49 -3.76 -11.55 4.47
C ILE A 49 -4.34 -10.34 5.23
N THR A 50 -4.18 -9.13 4.69
CA THR A 50 -4.71 -7.90 5.27
C THR A 50 -6.22 -7.98 5.42
N TYR A 51 -6.96 -8.38 4.38
CA TYR A 51 -8.42 -8.45 4.46
C TYR A 51 -8.92 -9.61 5.33
N MET A 52 -8.22 -10.73 5.38
CA MET A 52 -8.50 -11.78 6.38
C MET A 52 -8.36 -11.24 7.81
N ARG A 53 -7.33 -10.45 8.09
CA ARG A 53 -7.14 -9.82 9.40
C ARG A 53 -8.15 -8.72 9.69
N VAL A 54 -8.53 -7.94 8.67
CA VAL A 54 -9.61 -6.95 8.79
C VAL A 54 -10.90 -7.64 9.22
N LEU A 55 -11.31 -8.70 8.51
CA LEU A 55 -12.50 -9.48 8.85
C LEU A 55 -12.45 -10.02 10.27
N LYS A 56 -11.33 -10.63 10.67
CA LYS A 56 -11.15 -11.19 12.01
C LYS A 56 -11.24 -10.15 13.11
N ASN A 57 -10.77 -8.92 12.86
CA ASN A 57 -10.63 -7.88 13.89
C ASN A 57 -11.62 -6.73 13.74
N ILE A 58 -12.55 -6.78 12.79
CA ILE A 58 -13.45 -5.66 12.46
C ILE A 58 -14.35 -5.28 13.65
N GLN A 59 -14.70 -6.25 14.50
CA GLN A 59 -15.48 -6.01 15.72
C GLN A 59 -14.73 -5.17 16.76
N SER A 60 -13.39 -5.18 16.74
CA SER A 60 -12.55 -4.39 17.63
C SER A 60 -12.25 -2.99 17.13
N TYR A 61 -12.67 -2.67 15.90
CA TYR A 61 -12.47 -1.34 15.33
C TYR A 61 -13.34 -0.30 16.02
N THR A 62 -12.74 0.80 16.47
CA THR A 62 -13.46 1.91 17.10
C THR A 62 -14.02 2.83 16.02
N LEU A 63 -15.35 2.82 15.85
CA LEU A 63 -16.06 3.70 14.92
C LEU A 63 -15.77 5.19 15.22
N GLY A 64 -15.65 5.99 14.17
CA GLY A 64 -15.35 7.41 14.29
C GLY A 64 -13.86 7.75 14.31
N THR A 65 -12.97 6.74 14.36
CA THR A 65 -11.54 6.93 14.16
C THR A 65 -11.20 7.01 12.64
N ASN A 66 -10.10 6.50 12.18
CA ASN A 66 -9.73 6.51 10.76
C ASN A 66 -9.61 5.07 10.24
N ALA A 67 -10.69 4.54 9.65
CA ALA A 67 -10.74 3.20 9.12
C ALA A 67 -9.68 2.92 8.04
N SER A 68 -9.43 3.89 7.15
CA SER A 68 -8.37 3.75 6.15
C SER A 68 -7.00 3.62 6.80
N ALA A 69 -6.70 4.45 7.80
CA ALA A 69 -5.42 4.36 8.53
C ALA A 69 -5.29 3.03 9.27
N TRP A 70 -6.38 2.54 9.88
CA TRP A 70 -6.40 1.26 10.57
C TRP A 70 -6.08 0.09 9.61
N ILE A 71 -6.74 0.03 8.44
CA ILE A 71 -6.50 -0.99 7.42
C ILE A 71 -5.08 -0.90 6.87
N ILE A 72 -4.61 0.32 6.54
CA ILE A 72 -3.25 0.54 6.03
C ILE A 72 -2.19 0.14 7.05
N LYS A 73 -2.42 0.37 8.34
CA LYS A 73 -1.51 -0.09 9.41
C LYS A 73 -1.41 -1.61 9.45
N ILE A 74 -2.52 -2.33 9.26
CA ILE A 74 -2.51 -3.80 9.15
C ILE A 74 -1.65 -4.21 7.95
N ALA A 75 -1.90 -3.64 6.76
CA ALA A 75 -1.16 -3.95 5.54
C ALA A 75 0.35 -3.69 5.69
N LYS A 76 0.71 -2.53 6.22
CA LYS A 76 2.12 -2.17 6.47
C LYS A 76 2.82 -3.18 7.39
N ASN A 77 2.16 -3.57 8.47
CA ASN A 77 2.72 -4.54 9.41
C ASN A 77 2.90 -5.92 8.76
N GLU A 78 1.93 -6.39 7.96
CA GLU A 78 2.04 -7.65 7.23
C GLU A 78 3.17 -7.63 6.21
N ALA A 79 3.29 -6.56 5.43
CA ALA A 79 4.36 -6.40 4.47
C ALA A 79 5.74 -6.40 5.14
N ILE A 80 5.90 -5.69 6.26
CA ILE A 80 7.15 -5.68 7.03
C ILE A 80 7.47 -7.07 7.57
N ASN A 81 6.47 -7.77 8.10
CA ASN A 81 6.67 -9.13 8.62
C ASN A 81 7.07 -10.10 7.52
N MET A 82 6.40 -10.05 6.38
CA MET A 82 6.74 -10.88 5.21
C MET A 82 8.15 -10.58 4.70
N LYS A 83 8.55 -9.30 4.60
CA LYS A 83 9.91 -8.88 4.23
C LYS A 83 10.96 -9.48 5.18
N LYS A 84 10.70 -9.43 6.50
CA LYS A 84 11.62 -9.99 7.51
C LYS A 84 11.76 -11.51 7.41
N VAL A 85 10.66 -12.23 7.19
CA VAL A 85 10.70 -13.70 7.00
C VAL A 85 11.54 -14.04 5.78
N ARG A 86 11.28 -13.40 4.64
CA ARG A 86 12.01 -13.65 3.40
C ARG A 86 13.51 -13.33 3.50
N MET A 87 13.87 -12.24 4.18
CA MET A 87 15.30 -11.93 4.43
C MET A 87 15.99 -12.98 5.27
N ARG A 88 15.27 -13.63 6.21
CA ARG A 88 15.84 -14.74 7.00
C ARG A 88 16.00 -16.00 6.15
N GLU A 89 15.03 -16.31 5.30
CA GLU A 89 15.08 -17.46 4.38
C GLU A 89 16.21 -17.29 3.35
N GLN A 90 16.35 -16.09 2.76
CA GLN A 90 17.45 -15.78 1.82
C GLN A 90 18.86 -15.84 2.46
N SER A 91 18.98 -15.61 3.76
CA SER A 91 20.25 -15.77 4.47
C SER A 91 20.65 -17.24 4.71
N VAL A 92 19.73 -18.17 4.46
CA VAL A 92 19.96 -19.63 4.60
C VAL A 92 20.19 -20.28 3.22
N ASP A 93 19.59 -19.72 2.16
CA ASP A 93 19.71 -20.26 0.79
C ASP A 93 20.32 -19.20 -0.14
N GLU A 94 21.62 -19.29 -0.31
CA GLU A 94 22.35 -18.54 -1.33
C GLU A 94 22.28 -19.26 -2.68
N TYR A 95 21.08 -19.51 -3.23
CA TYR A 95 20.86 -19.91 -4.64
C TYR A 95 19.38 -19.87 -5.03
N GLU A 96 19.16 -19.17 -6.13
CA GLU A 96 18.05 -19.13 -7.08
C GLU A 96 17.20 -17.86 -7.11
N ASN A 97 17.68 -16.96 -7.98
CA ASN A 97 16.87 -15.95 -8.65
C ASN A 97 15.82 -16.66 -9.54
N LEU A 98 14.58 -16.74 -9.11
CA LEU A 98 13.48 -16.98 -10.03
C LEU A 98 12.48 -15.84 -9.90
N ALA A 99 12.54 -14.93 -10.86
CA ALA A 99 11.46 -13.98 -11.12
C ALA A 99 10.26 -14.77 -11.66
N LEU A 100 9.30 -15.09 -10.81
CA LEU A 100 8.03 -15.68 -11.20
C LEU A 100 7.09 -14.56 -11.64
N PHE A 101 6.63 -14.67 -12.88
CA PHE A 101 5.71 -13.77 -13.55
C PHE A 101 4.34 -13.77 -12.86
N GLY A 102 3.95 -12.66 -12.27
CA GLY A 102 2.60 -12.42 -11.75
C GLY A 102 1.63 -12.02 -12.86
N VAL A 103 0.39 -12.41 -12.72
CA VAL A 103 -0.73 -12.15 -13.65
C VAL A 103 -0.97 -10.65 -13.79
N ASN A 104 -0.96 -10.18 -15.05
CA ASN A 104 -1.17 -8.78 -15.41
C ASN A 104 -2.64 -8.38 -15.31
N GLU A 105 -3.03 -7.61 -14.28
CA GLU A 105 -4.01 -6.54 -14.53
C GLU A 105 -3.29 -5.44 -15.35
N PRO A 106 -3.95 -4.81 -16.33
CA PRO A 106 -3.31 -3.75 -17.10
C PRO A 106 -2.94 -2.60 -16.15
N ASP A 107 -1.67 -2.56 -15.81
CA ASP A 107 -1.09 -1.48 -15.02
C ASP A 107 -0.99 -0.25 -15.92
N THR A 108 -1.96 0.63 -15.85
CA THR A 108 -2.01 1.88 -16.63
C THR A 108 -0.76 2.75 -16.40
N TYR A 109 0.07 2.39 -15.42
CA TYR A 109 1.28 3.09 -15.01
C TYR A 109 2.53 2.18 -15.02
N GLY A 110 2.52 1.06 -15.75
CA GLY A 110 3.53 -0.02 -15.67
C GLY A 110 4.97 0.45 -15.63
N GLU A 111 5.43 1.14 -16.69
CA GLU A 111 6.82 1.61 -16.79
C GLU A 111 7.15 2.67 -15.74
N LEU A 112 6.23 3.62 -15.50
CA LEU A 112 6.42 4.68 -14.50
C LEU A 112 6.41 4.12 -13.07
N THR A 113 5.57 3.11 -12.81
CA THR A 113 5.54 2.41 -11.51
C THR A 113 6.84 1.64 -11.28
N ASP A 114 7.38 1.00 -12.31
CA ASP A 114 8.65 0.27 -12.22
C ASP A 114 9.85 1.22 -12.05
N LEU A 115 9.84 2.36 -12.73
CA LEU A 115 10.81 3.43 -12.50
C LEU A 115 10.72 3.97 -11.07
N ALA A 116 9.52 4.26 -10.59
CA ALA A 116 9.29 4.73 -9.22
C ALA A 116 9.75 3.71 -8.18
N LYS A 117 9.50 2.40 -8.39
CA LYS A 117 10.01 1.34 -7.49
C LYS A 117 11.54 1.31 -7.39
N ARG A 118 12.25 1.61 -8.47
CA ARG A 118 13.72 1.63 -8.49
C ARG A 118 14.33 2.86 -7.82
N LEU A 119 13.67 4.01 -7.95
CA LEU A 119 14.24 5.31 -7.57
C LEU A 119 13.83 5.79 -6.18
N LEU A 120 12.65 5.41 -5.71
CA LEU A 120 12.04 5.96 -4.50
C LEU A 120 12.23 5.02 -3.29
N ASP A 121 12.38 5.61 -2.10
CA ASP A 121 12.27 4.81 -0.87
C ASP A 121 10.83 4.31 -0.63
N ASP A 122 10.65 3.46 0.39
CA ASP A 122 9.36 2.81 0.67
C ASP A 122 8.27 3.84 1.00
N ASP A 123 8.61 4.90 1.75
CA ASP A 123 7.66 5.95 2.10
C ASP A 123 7.38 6.90 0.93
N GLU A 124 8.42 7.30 0.17
CA GLU A 124 8.27 8.15 -1.02
C GLU A 124 7.36 7.48 -2.05
N PHE A 125 7.59 6.19 -2.32
CA PHE A 125 6.76 5.41 -3.25
C PHE A 125 5.32 5.31 -2.74
N SER A 126 5.12 4.91 -1.46
CA SER A 126 3.78 4.83 -0.87
C SER A 126 3.04 6.16 -0.97
N ILE A 127 3.67 7.25 -0.56
CA ILE A 127 3.06 8.59 -0.58
C ILE A 127 2.71 9.00 -2.01
N LEU A 128 3.61 8.79 -2.97
CA LEU A 128 3.36 9.09 -4.38
C LEU A 128 2.12 8.36 -4.88
N MET A 129 2.05 7.05 -4.70
CA MET A 129 0.94 6.24 -5.20
C MET A 129 -0.37 6.53 -4.48
N LEU A 130 -0.34 6.78 -3.17
CA LEU A 130 -1.54 7.17 -2.42
C LEU A 130 -2.10 8.53 -2.87
N VAL A 131 -1.26 9.48 -3.25
CA VAL A 131 -1.72 10.77 -3.80
C VAL A 131 -2.22 10.60 -5.22
N THR A 132 -1.42 10.00 -6.11
CA THR A 132 -1.68 10.00 -7.56
C THR A 132 -2.68 8.93 -8.00
N ALA A 133 -2.53 7.69 -7.54
CA ALA A 133 -3.36 6.57 -7.97
C ALA A 133 -4.60 6.36 -7.06
N CYS A 134 -4.51 6.74 -5.78
CA CYS A 134 -5.60 6.53 -4.82
C CYS A 134 -6.35 7.81 -4.44
N GLY A 135 -5.84 9.01 -4.79
CA GLY A 135 -6.51 10.29 -4.58
C GLY A 135 -6.54 10.77 -3.12
N TYR A 136 -5.69 10.24 -2.24
CA TYR A 136 -5.64 10.68 -0.84
C TYR A 136 -4.99 12.06 -0.69
N LYS A 137 -5.56 12.86 0.22
CA LYS A 137 -4.94 14.13 0.62
C LYS A 137 -3.76 13.88 1.55
N ARG A 138 -2.72 14.73 1.49
CA ARG A 138 -1.52 14.62 2.33
C ARG A 138 -1.83 14.56 3.83
N LYS A 139 -2.88 15.26 4.28
CA LYS A 139 -3.37 15.19 5.67
C LYS A 139 -3.88 13.79 6.05
N GLU A 140 -4.51 13.09 5.13
CA GLU A 140 -5.00 11.71 5.34
C GLU A 140 -3.84 10.74 5.41
N ILE A 141 -2.88 10.90 4.49
CA ILE A 141 -1.65 10.10 4.45
C ILE A 141 -0.83 10.32 5.73
N GLY A 142 -0.71 11.56 6.22
CA GLY A 142 -0.05 11.85 7.49
C GLY A 142 -0.64 11.06 8.65
N LYS A 143 -1.97 10.92 8.69
CA LYS A 143 -2.65 10.07 9.69
C LYS A 143 -2.44 8.58 9.48
N MET A 144 -2.32 8.11 8.23
CA MET A 144 -2.09 6.68 7.91
C MET A 144 -0.69 6.23 8.30
N PHE A 145 0.29 7.10 8.15
CA PHE A 145 1.71 6.80 8.38
C PHE A 145 2.25 7.35 9.70
N ASP A 146 1.40 8.03 10.48
CA ASP A 146 1.81 8.75 11.69
C ASP A 146 2.96 9.73 11.41
N MET A 147 2.80 10.49 10.31
CA MET A 147 3.78 11.47 9.83
C MET A 147 3.23 12.90 9.89
N PRO A 148 4.05 13.89 10.26
CA PRO A 148 3.69 15.30 10.11
C PRO A 148 3.39 15.66 8.65
N ILE A 149 2.38 16.51 8.40
CA ILE A 149 2.01 16.95 7.04
C ILE A 149 3.18 17.57 6.27
N PRO A 150 4.05 18.38 6.86
CA PRO A 150 5.25 18.88 6.19
C PRO A 150 6.17 17.76 5.68
N THR A 151 6.37 16.71 6.47
CA THR A 151 7.17 15.54 6.10
C THR A 151 6.57 14.81 4.91
N VAL A 152 5.25 14.56 4.92
CA VAL A 152 4.53 13.96 3.78
C VAL A 152 4.69 14.83 2.53
N THR A 153 4.57 16.15 2.69
CA THR A 153 4.71 17.10 1.58
C THR A 153 6.11 17.09 1.00
N TRP A 154 7.13 17.10 1.85
CA TRP A 154 8.53 17.05 1.43
C TRP A 154 8.83 15.73 0.69
N LYS A 155 8.46 14.58 1.26
CA LYS A 155 8.65 13.27 0.63
C LYS A 155 7.96 13.18 -0.73
N TYR A 156 6.73 13.70 -0.86
CA TYR A 156 6.01 13.74 -2.12
C TYR A 156 6.73 14.59 -3.18
N GLN A 157 7.19 15.80 -2.81
CA GLN A 157 7.92 16.68 -3.73
C GLN A 157 9.26 16.09 -4.14
N ASN A 158 9.98 15.46 -3.19
CA ASN A 158 11.24 14.79 -3.46
C ASN A 158 11.06 13.60 -4.41
N ALA A 159 10.00 12.81 -4.23
CA ALA A 159 9.64 11.73 -5.15
C ALA A 159 9.41 12.24 -6.57
N LEU A 160 8.63 13.32 -6.73
CA LEU A 160 8.40 13.92 -8.04
C LEU A 160 9.69 14.45 -8.68
N LEU A 161 10.57 15.08 -7.90
CA LEU A 161 11.86 15.58 -8.39
C LEU A 161 12.75 14.44 -8.87
N LYS A 162 12.85 13.35 -8.12
CA LYS A 162 13.64 12.17 -8.51
C LYS A 162 13.15 11.58 -9.83
N LEU A 163 11.82 11.41 -9.97
CA LEU A 163 11.21 10.89 -11.20
C LEU A 163 11.44 11.82 -12.39
N ARG A 164 11.22 13.11 -12.20
CA ARG A 164 11.46 14.12 -13.27
C ARG A 164 12.91 14.08 -13.74
N ASN A 165 13.88 14.11 -12.84
CA ASN A 165 15.29 14.07 -13.19
C ASN A 165 15.69 12.77 -13.91
N ALA A 166 15.04 11.65 -13.62
CA ALA A 166 15.28 10.39 -14.31
C ALA A 166 14.70 10.42 -15.74
N LEU A 167 13.46 10.89 -15.89
CA LEU A 167 12.82 11.01 -17.21
C LEU A 167 13.57 11.97 -18.13
N GLU A 168 14.01 13.14 -17.63
CA GLU A 168 14.85 14.08 -18.38
C GLU A 168 16.17 13.47 -18.87
N LYS A 169 16.77 12.54 -18.10
CA LYS A 169 17.99 11.81 -18.50
C LYS A 169 17.73 10.73 -19.55
N GLU A 170 16.56 10.15 -19.56
CA GLU A 170 16.13 9.12 -20.53
C GLU A 170 15.57 9.73 -21.84
N GLY A 171 15.48 11.07 -21.93
CA GLY A 171 15.10 11.79 -23.17
C GLY A 171 13.60 12.00 -23.36
N TYR A 172 12.84 11.95 -22.26
CA TYR A 172 11.43 12.33 -22.22
C TYR A 172 11.26 13.79 -21.82
#